data_573120c573dff4d9941733505e029b50
#
_entry.id   573120c573dff4d9941733505e029b50
#
_cell.length_a   1.000
_cell.length_b   1.000
_cell.length_c   1.000
_cell.angle_alpha   90.00
_cell.angle_beta   90.00
_cell.angle_gamma   90.00
#
_symmetry.space_group_name_H-M   'P 1'
#
loop_
_entity.id
_entity.type
_entity.pdbx_description
1 polymer ?
#
loop_
_entity_poly.entity_id
_entity_poly.type
_entity_poly.pdbx_seq_one_letter_code
_entity_poly.pdbx_strand_id
1 'polypeptide(L)'
;MTLRSILHYPDNRLRQLCPNQTEYNDDLRKLISDMFETMYHEKGIGLSAIQINVITRVITIDVSKDKNEKIVLINPLILEKREPIVFDEGCLSVPGFYEKVDRYNYIKYQANDIEGKVFEAESTDLLAVCIQHEIDLSLIHI
;
A
#
# COMPACT_ATOMS: atom_id res chain seq x y z
N MET A 1 10.27 4.51 16.53
CA MET A 1 10.19 4.10 15.14
C MET A 1 11.31 3.16 14.79
N THR A 2 11.04 2.17 13.99
CA THR A 2 12.02 1.13 13.66
C THR A 2 12.01 0.84 12.17
N LEU A 3 13.18 0.75 11.56
CA LEU A 3 13.28 0.31 10.18
C LEU A 3 13.09 -1.21 10.14
N ARG A 4 12.36 -1.69 9.15
CA ARG A 4 12.14 -3.11 8.94
C ARG A 4 12.69 -3.55 7.59
N SER A 5 13.05 -4.82 7.49
CA SER A 5 13.56 -5.37 6.24
C SER A 5 12.41 -5.61 5.28
N ILE A 6 12.60 -5.20 4.01
CA ILE A 6 11.62 -5.43 2.97
C ILE A 6 11.87 -6.81 2.35
N LEU A 7 10.81 -7.61 2.21
CA LEU A 7 10.89 -8.88 1.51
C LEU A 7 11.02 -8.63 0.01
N HIS A 8 11.91 -9.37 -0.65
CA HIS A 8 12.12 -9.23 -2.07
C HIS A 8 11.63 -10.45 -2.83
N TYR A 9 11.04 -10.23 -3.99
CA TYR A 9 10.66 -11.31 -4.91
C TYR A 9 11.91 -12.16 -5.24
N PRO A 10 11.86 -13.50 -5.25
CA PRO A 10 10.67 -14.33 -5.19
C PRO A 10 10.35 -14.93 -3.80
N ASP A 11 10.48 -14.19 -2.73
CA ASP A 11 10.19 -14.67 -1.39
C ASP A 11 8.73 -15.15 -1.30
N ASN A 12 8.51 -16.40 -0.90
CA ASN A 12 7.18 -16.99 -0.84
C ASN A 12 6.25 -16.28 0.14
N ARG A 13 6.77 -15.57 1.12
CA ARG A 13 5.95 -14.82 2.08
C ARG A 13 5.15 -13.70 1.42
N LEU A 14 5.59 -13.21 0.25
CA LEU A 14 4.87 -12.20 -0.51
C LEU A 14 3.60 -12.74 -1.18
N ARG A 15 3.42 -14.05 -1.21
CA ARG A 15 2.28 -14.70 -1.88
C ARG A 15 1.13 -15.04 -0.95
N GLN A 16 1.19 -14.62 0.29
CA GLN A 16 0.15 -14.95 1.24
C GLN A 16 -1.04 -14.00 1.13
N LEU A 17 -2.25 -14.55 1.31
CA LEU A 17 -3.43 -13.73 1.39
C LEU A 17 -3.41 -13.03 2.72
N CYS A 18 -3.65 -11.74 2.70
CA CYS A 18 -3.69 -10.94 3.92
C CYS A 18 -5.13 -10.85 4.45
N PRO A 19 -5.37 -11.29 5.70
CA PRO A 19 -6.69 -11.10 6.30
C PRO A 19 -6.91 -9.62 6.66
N ASN A 20 -8.16 -9.25 6.89
CA ASN A 20 -8.48 -7.90 7.33
C ASN A 20 -7.89 -7.64 8.71
N GLN A 21 -7.47 -6.41 8.93
CA GLN A 21 -7.04 -5.95 10.24
C GLN A 21 -8.29 -5.76 11.11
N THR A 22 -8.28 -6.32 12.30
CA THR A 22 -9.43 -6.26 13.20
C THR A 22 -9.15 -5.54 14.52
N GLU A 23 -7.89 -5.39 14.89
CA GLU A 23 -7.51 -4.73 16.12
C GLU A 23 -6.90 -3.35 15.83
N TYR A 24 -7.37 -2.33 16.55
CA TYR A 24 -6.93 -0.95 16.34
C TYR A 24 -6.31 -0.45 17.65
N ASN A 25 -5.09 -0.83 17.89
CA ASN A 25 -4.38 -0.63 19.14
C ASN A 25 -3.00 0.01 18.94
N ASP A 26 -2.19 0.07 19.98
CA ASP A 26 -0.86 0.66 19.92
C ASP A 26 0.10 -0.15 19.04
N ASP A 27 -0.08 -1.46 18.95
CA ASP A 27 0.73 -2.31 18.06
C ASP A 27 0.48 -1.94 16.59
N LEU A 28 -0.76 -1.65 16.23
CA LEU A 28 -1.10 -1.17 14.89
C LEU A 28 -0.47 0.18 14.62
N ARG A 29 -0.51 1.10 15.57
CA ARG A 29 0.10 2.43 15.41
C ARG A 29 1.61 2.32 15.24
N LYS A 30 2.25 1.41 16.00
CA LYS A 30 3.68 1.16 15.86
C LYS A 30 4.00 0.57 14.49
N LEU A 31 3.22 -0.37 14.02
CA LEU A 31 3.38 -0.96 12.69
C LEU A 31 3.33 0.13 11.60
N ILE A 32 2.34 0.99 11.65
CA ILE A 32 2.16 2.07 10.68
C ILE A 32 3.34 3.03 10.71
N SER A 33 3.81 3.40 11.90
CA SER A 33 4.98 4.27 12.06
C SER A 33 6.23 3.63 11.44
N ASP A 34 6.45 2.34 11.71
CA ASP A 34 7.58 1.60 11.16
C ASP A 34 7.47 1.47 9.63
N MET A 35 6.26 1.31 9.09
CA MET A 35 6.02 1.24 7.66
C MET A 35 6.39 2.55 6.97
N PHE A 36 5.97 3.70 7.50
CA PHE A 36 6.34 4.99 6.93
C PHE A 36 7.85 5.22 6.99
N GLU A 37 8.47 4.91 8.12
CA GLU A 37 9.91 5.09 8.24
C GLU A 37 10.68 4.22 7.24
N THR A 38 10.29 2.95 7.12
CA THR A 38 10.90 2.02 6.16
C THR A 38 10.68 2.50 4.72
N MET A 39 9.46 2.92 4.40
CA MET A 39 9.11 3.42 3.08
C MET A 39 9.97 4.64 2.69
N TYR A 40 10.09 5.62 3.56
CA TYR A 40 10.89 6.81 3.29
C TYR A 40 12.38 6.49 3.20
N HIS A 41 12.88 5.62 4.05
CA HIS A 41 14.27 5.19 4.01
C HIS A 41 14.62 4.55 2.66
N GLU A 42 13.70 3.76 2.11
CA GLU A 42 13.88 3.09 0.82
C GLU A 42 13.45 3.97 -0.37
N LYS A 43 13.08 5.22 -0.12
CA LYS A 43 12.66 6.19 -1.14
C LYS A 43 11.44 5.74 -1.94
N GLY A 44 10.56 4.96 -1.30
CA GLY A 44 9.31 4.53 -1.90
C GLY A 44 8.17 5.49 -1.62
N ILE A 45 7.09 5.36 -2.38
CA ILE A 45 5.88 6.16 -2.23
C ILE A 45 4.71 5.35 -1.67
N GLY A 46 4.84 4.03 -1.59
CA GLY A 46 3.84 3.14 -1.04
C GLY A 46 4.45 1.89 -0.45
N LEU A 47 3.80 1.31 0.54
CA LEU A 47 4.23 0.07 1.16
C LEU A 47 3.02 -0.67 1.72
N SER A 48 2.95 -1.99 1.46
CA SER A 48 1.98 -2.88 2.07
C SER A 48 2.65 -3.64 3.22
N ALA A 49 1.90 -3.94 4.26
CA ALA A 49 2.43 -4.65 5.43
C ALA A 49 3.07 -6.01 5.09
N ILE A 50 2.53 -6.72 4.09
CA ILE A 50 3.09 -8.00 3.65
C ILE A 50 4.55 -7.86 3.20
N GLN A 51 4.96 -6.70 2.69
CA GLN A 51 6.32 -6.48 2.22
C GLN A 51 7.34 -6.44 3.36
N ILE A 52 6.89 -6.25 4.59
CA ILE A 52 7.74 -6.34 5.78
C ILE A 52 7.36 -7.53 6.66
N ASN A 53 6.77 -8.54 6.02
CA ASN A 53 6.39 -9.80 6.65
C ASN A 53 5.32 -9.68 7.75
N VAL A 54 4.42 -8.73 7.64
CA VAL A 54 3.26 -8.63 8.52
C VAL A 54 2.02 -8.91 7.67
N ILE A 55 1.31 -10.00 7.98
CA ILE A 55 0.25 -10.51 7.13
C ILE A 55 -1.05 -9.86 7.54
N THR A 56 -1.29 -8.65 7.07
CA THR A 56 -2.53 -7.90 7.31
C THR A 56 -2.74 -6.86 6.22
N ARG A 57 -3.97 -6.42 6.06
CA ARG A 57 -4.32 -5.45 5.00
C ARG A 57 -4.14 -4.02 5.48
N VAL A 58 -2.90 -3.60 5.62
CA VAL A 58 -2.52 -2.24 5.99
C VAL A 58 -1.57 -1.71 4.93
N ILE A 59 -1.84 -0.51 4.43
CA ILE A 59 -1.08 0.14 3.38
C ILE A 59 -0.72 1.54 3.82
N THR A 60 0.50 1.96 3.55
CA THR A 60 0.95 3.34 3.75
C THR A 60 1.35 3.94 2.42
N ILE A 61 1.00 5.20 2.17
CA ILE A 61 1.27 5.90 0.93
C ILE A 61 1.62 7.35 1.21
N ASP A 62 2.59 7.88 0.48
CA ASP A 62 2.86 9.31 0.43
C ASP A 62 3.49 9.61 -0.93
N VAL A 63 2.71 10.21 -1.83
CA VAL A 63 3.18 10.58 -3.17
C VAL A 63 3.64 12.05 -3.24
N SER A 64 3.63 12.75 -2.10
CA SER A 64 4.01 14.16 -2.08
C SER A 64 5.52 14.35 -2.22
N LYS A 65 5.92 15.49 -2.77
CA LYS A 65 7.34 15.81 -2.92
C LYS A 65 7.99 16.08 -1.57
N ASP A 66 7.26 16.71 -0.67
CA ASP A 66 7.79 17.15 0.62
C ASP A 66 7.71 16.08 1.72
N LYS A 67 7.17 14.92 1.40
CA LYS A 67 7.02 13.79 2.34
C LYS A 67 6.18 14.17 3.56
N ASN A 68 5.11 14.92 3.34
CA ASN A 68 4.26 15.44 4.41
C ASN A 68 2.77 15.14 4.23
N GLU A 69 2.41 14.25 3.31
CA GLU A 69 1.01 13.86 3.06
C GLU A 69 0.83 12.36 3.25
N LYS A 70 0.95 11.93 4.49
CA LYS A 70 0.82 10.51 4.85
C LYS A 70 -0.62 10.04 4.71
N ILE A 71 -0.79 8.93 4.01
CA ILE A 71 -2.09 8.28 3.85
C ILE A 71 -1.98 6.86 4.39
N VAL A 72 -2.94 6.45 5.20
CA VAL A 72 -3.02 5.10 5.73
C VAL A 72 -4.35 4.51 5.30
N LEU A 73 -4.32 3.35 4.66
CA LEU A 73 -5.50 2.63 4.24
C LEU A 73 -5.51 1.24 4.88
N ILE A 74 -6.52 0.97 5.68
CA ILE A 74 -6.68 -0.30 6.36
C ILE A 74 -7.93 -0.98 5.79
N ASN A 75 -7.79 -2.24 5.39
CA ASN A 75 -8.84 -3.01 4.75
C ASN A 75 -9.43 -2.30 3.52
N PRO A 76 -8.61 -1.82 2.60
CA PRO A 76 -9.12 -1.03 1.47
C PRO A 76 -9.92 -1.88 0.48
N LEU A 77 -10.93 -1.26 -0.12
CA LEU A 77 -11.78 -1.87 -1.13
C LEU A 77 -12.04 -0.85 -2.23
N ILE A 78 -11.82 -1.22 -3.48
CA ILE A 78 -12.13 -0.35 -4.61
C ILE A 78 -13.60 -0.50 -4.96
N LEU A 79 -14.32 0.62 -4.96
CA LEU A 79 -15.75 0.65 -5.23
C LEU A 79 -16.04 0.99 -6.70
N GLU A 80 -15.21 1.81 -7.33
CA GLU A 80 -15.42 2.27 -8.69
C GLU A 80 -14.09 2.54 -9.37
N LYS A 81 -13.98 2.24 -10.66
CA LYS A 81 -12.80 2.47 -11.48
C LYS A 81 -13.20 3.11 -12.78
N ARG A 82 -12.45 4.11 -13.24
CA ARG A 82 -12.66 4.77 -14.54
C ARG A 82 -11.33 5.16 -15.17
N GLU A 83 -11.36 5.41 -16.47
CA GLU A 83 -10.22 5.90 -17.24
C GLU A 83 -9.04 4.94 -17.22
N PRO A 84 -9.16 3.80 -17.92
CA PRO A 84 -8.07 2.83 -17.99
C PRO A 84 -6.82 3.44 -18.62
N ILE A 85 -5.66 3.14 -18.02
CA ILE A 85 -4.37 3.60 -18.51
C ILE A 85 -3.36 2.46 -18.39
N VAL A 86 -2.24 2.58 -19.09
CA VAL A 86 -1.09 1.69 -18.92
C VAL A 86 -0.01 2.49 -18.18
N PHE A 87 0.52 1.95 -17.11
CA PHE A 87 1.48 2.65 -16.27
C PHE A 87 2.72 1.78 -16.04
N ASP A 88 3.90 2.41 -16.05
CA ASP A 88 5.14 1.72 -15.72
C ASP A 88 5.32 1.75 -14.20
N GLU A 89 5.23 0.58 -13.55
CA GLU A 89 5.31 0.49 -12.11
C GLU A 89 6.60 -0.17 -11.63
N GLY A 90 7.18 0.41 -10.58
CA GLY A 90 8.22 -0.22 -9.80
C GLY A 90 7.69 -0.62 -8.43
N CYS A 91 8.35 -1.56 -7.78
CA CYS A 91 7.96 -2.03 -6.46
C CYS A 91 9.21 -2.24 -5.60
N LEU A 92 9.15 -1.87 -4.32
CA LEU A 92 10.29 -2.04 -3.40
C LEU A 92 10.67 -3.51 -3.22
N SER A 93 9.72 -4.44 -3.38
CA SER A 93 10.00 -5.87 -3.28
C SER A 93 10.63 -6.46 -4.55
N VAL A 94 10.70 -5.71 -5.66
CA VAL A 94 11.32 -6.12 -6.92
C VAL A 94 12.22 -4.97 -7.41
N PRO A 95 13.32 -4.70 -6.71
CA PRO A 95 14.19 -3.56 -7.03
C PRO A 95 14.76 -3.64 -8.44
N GLY A 96 14.73 -2.51 -9.14
CA GLY A 96 15.30 -2.41 -10.48
C GLY A 96 14.41 -2.91 -11.61
N PHE A 97 13.23 -3.44 -11.30
CA PHE A 97 12.29 -3.88 -12.31
C PHE A 97 11.10 -2.95 -12.40
N TYR A 98 10.68 -2.66 -13.62
CA TYR A 98 9.49 -1.88 -13.92
C TYR A 98 8.66 -2.63 -14.94
N GLU A 99 7.37 -2.76 -14.70
CA GLU A 99 6.46 -3.44 -15.59
C GLU A 99 5.36 -2.52 -16.04
N LYS A 100 4.88 -2.70 -17.27
CA LYS A 100 3.69 -2.02 -17.75
C LYS A 100 2.49 -2.76 -17.22
N VAL A 101 1.65 -2.05 -16.49
CA VAL A 101 0.49 -2.63 -15.83
C VAL A 101 -0.75 -1.82 -16.20
N ASP A 102 -1.86 -2.53 -16.41
CA ASP A 102 -3.13 -1.88 -16.65
C ASP A 102 -3.65 -1.35 -15.31
N ARG A 103 -3.91 -0.07 -15.26
CA ARG A 103 -4.45 0.60 -14.09
C ARG A 103 -5.59 1.53 -14.51
N TYR A 104 -6.23 2.16 -13.53
CA TYR A 104 -7.25 3.15 -13.78
C TYR A 104 -6.79 4.49 -13.23
N ASN A 105 -7.00 5.57 -14.00
CA ASN A 105 -6.58 6.90 -13.58
C ASN A 105 -7.50 7.51 -12.54
N TYR A 106 -8.72 6.97 -12.36
CA TYR A 106 -9.66 7.38 -11.34
C TYR A 106 -10.15 6.15 -10.59
N ILE A 107 -10.18 6.23 -9.28
CA ILE A 107 -10.81 5.24 -8.42
C ILE A 107 -11.64 5.90 -7.33
N LYS A 108 -12.70 5.23 -6.91
CA LYS A 108 -13.39 5.52 -5.66
C LYS A 108 -13.14 4.31 -4.77
N TYR A 109 -12.76 4.54 -3.54
CA TYR A 109 -12.42 3.46 -2.63
C TYR A 109 -12.98 3.69 -1.23
N GLN A 110 -13.06 2.60 -0.47
CA GLN A 110 -13.44 2.61 0.92
C GLN A 110 -12.29 1.99 1.71
N ALA A 111 -12.04 2.48 2.89
CA ALA A 111 -11.05 1.91 3.79
C ALA A 111 -11.40 2.25 5.23
N ASN A 112 -10.66 1.68 6.19
CA ASN A 112 -10.77 2.07 7.58
C ASN A 112 -9.58 2.97 7.92
N ASP A 113 -9.81 3.93 8.79
CA ASP A 113 -8.73 4.77 9.31
C ASP A 113 -8.05 4.07 10.51
N ILE A 114 -7.08 4.75 11.13
CA ILE A 114 -6.29 4.17 12.23
C ILE A 114 -7.14 3.92 13.49
N GLU A 115 -8.34 4.48 13.56
CA GLU A 115 -9.25 4.25 14.66
C GLU A 115 -10.32 3.20 14.32
N GLY A 116 -10.27 2.64 13.13
CA GLY A 116 -11.22 1.63 12.68
C GLY A 116 -12.48 2.18 12.04
N LYS A 117 -12.55 3.50 11.82
CA LYS A 117 -13.73 4.10 11.20
C LYS A 117 -13.67 3.94 9.69
N VAL A 118 -14.79 3.56 9.09
CA VAL A 118 -14.92 3.44 7.65
C VAL A 118 -15.04 4.82 7.01
N PHE A 119 -14.32 5.04 5.92
CA PHE A 119 -14.45 6.23 5.11
C PHE A 119 -14.39 5.89 3.63
N GLU A 120 -14.91 6.77 2.78
CA GLU A 120 -14.82 6.65 1.33
C GLU A 120 -14.09 7.87 0.79
N ALA A 121 -13.34 7.68 -0.25
CA ALA A 121 -12.60 8.75 -0.91
C ALA A 121 -12.43 8.48 -2.40
N GLU A 122 -12.07 9.51 -3.14
CA GLU A 122 -11.77 9.42 -4.56
C GLU A 122 -10.32 9.81 -4.78
N SER A 123 -9.71 9.25 -5.80
CA SER A 123 -8.33 9.55 -6.13
C SER A 123 -8.09 9.46 -7.63
N THR A 124 -7.15 10.26 -8.12
CA THR A 124 -6.76 10.29 -9.53
C THR A 124 -5.24 10.25 -9.65
N ASP A 125 -4.77 10.04 -10.87
CA ASP A 125 -3.35 10.14 -11.25
C ASP A 125 -2.45 9.18 -10.46
N LEU A 126 -1.28 9.61 -10.07
CA LEU A 126 -0.29 8.77 -9.40
C LEU A 126 -0.81 8.15 -8.09
N LEU A 127 -1.56 8.91 -7.31
CA LEU A 127 -2.12 8.38 -6.06
C LEU A 127 -3.09 7.23 -6.34
N ALA A 128 -3.96 7.37 -7.34
CA ALA A 128 -4.88 6.28 -7.72
C ALA A 128 -4.12 5.03 -8.15
N VAL A 129 -3.08 5.19 -8.95
CA VAL A 129 -2.25 4.07 -9.42
C VAL A 129 -1.54 3.40 -8.24
N CYS A 130 -0.99 4.18 -7.32
CA CYS A 130 -0.29 3.66 -6.15
C CYS A 130 -1.23 2.88 -5.23
N ILE A 131 -2.43 3.39 -4.99
CA ILE A 131 -3.44 2.68 -4.19
C ILE A 131 -3.77 1.32 -4.80
N GLN A 132 -4.00 1.27 -6.12
CA GLN A 132 -4.29 0.02 -6.81
C GLN A 132 -3.14 -0.99 -6.70
N HIS A 133 -1.91 -0.53 -6.87
CA HIS A 133 -0.73 -1.38 -6.76
C HIS A 133 -0.63 -1.99 -5.35
N GLU A 134 -0.78 -1.20 -4.31
CA GLU A 134 -0.64 -1.66 -2.93
C GLU A 134 -1.79 -2.59 -2.53
N ILE A 135 -3.00 -2.35 -3.04
CA ILE A 135 -4.12 -3.26 -2.82
C ILE A 135 -3.84 -4.62 -3.45
N ASP A 136 -3.30 -4.65 -4.66
CA ASP A 136 -2.98 -5.90 -5.33
C ASP A 136 -1.96 -6.71 -4.53
N LEU A 137 -0.96 -6.08 -3.95
CA LEU A 137 0.02 -6.76 -3.10
C LEU A 137 -0.65 -7.40 -1.87
N SER A 138 -1.61 -6.70 -1.27
CA SER A 138 -2.28 -7.21 -0.07
C SER A 138 -3.28 -8.33 -0.36
N LEU A 139 -3.65 -8.50 -1.64
CA LEU A 139 -4.61 -9.54 -2.06
C LEU A 139 -3.93 -10.72 -2.73
N ILE A 140 -2.64 -10.76 -2.79
CA ILE A 140 -2.05 -11.89 -3.25
C ILE A 140 -1.09 -11.85 -4.19
N HIS A 141 -0.81 -11.26 -4.82
CA HIS A 141 -0.50 -11.60 -6.10
C HIS A 141 0.76 -11.06 -6.66
N ILE A 142 1.74 -11.75 -6.49
CA ILE A 142 2.97 -11.53 -7.21
C ILE A 142 3.27 -12.74 -8.07
#